data_0e795814568458b7165ad53cb4dca9a2
#
_entry.id   0e795814568458b7165ad53cb4dca9a2
#
_cell.length_a   1.000
_cell.length_b   1.000
_cell.length_c   1.000
_cell.angle_alpha   90.00
_cell.angle_beta   90.00
_cell.angle_gamma   90.00
#
_symmetry.space_group_name_H-M   'P 1'
#
loop_
_entity.id
_entity.type
_entity.pdbx_description
1 polymer ?
#
loop_
_entity_poly.entity_id
_entity_poly.type
_entity_poly.pdbx_seq_one_letter_code
_entity_poly.pdbx_strand_id
1 'polypeptide(L)'
;MTAAITVSILISIVLIAVIWALSSRYQRCPANRILVIYGKTGRGAAKCIHGGAAFIWPLFQDFAWLELEPFVVPIDLNNALSQENIRVTVPTTVTIAVSTEEGIMQNAAIRLLGQGVEEVKAQAQSVILGQMRQVMATMRIEEINRDRQAFMTKVNESLSVELEKIGLSVINVNIKDIEDDSGYIKALGRKAAAEAVNQALVDVAEQEKNGTIGVAERQRDQKR
;
A
#
# COMPACT_ATOMS: atom_id res chain seq x y z
N MET A 1 44.13 47.08 -32.96
CA MET A 1 43.29 46.03 -33.50
C MET A 1 43.43 44.69 -32.75
N THR A 2 44.64 44.23 -32.48
CA THR A 2 44.90 42.96 -31.79
C THR A 2 44.31 42.89 -30.38
N ALA A 3 44.39 43.94 -29.58
CA ALA A 3 43.81 44.00 -28.21
C ALA A 3 42.29 43.94 -28.21
N ALA A 4 41.61 44.51 -29.18
CA ALA A 4 40.12 44.40 -29.29
C ALA A 4 39.68 42.98 -29.65
N ILE A 5 40.42 42.28 -30.49
CA ILE A 5 40.16 40.89 -30.88
C ILE A 5 40.38 39.95 -29.71
N THR A 6 41.45 40.13 -28.94
CA THR A 6 41.74 39.30 -27.76
C THR A 6 40.70 39.46 -26.64
N VAL A 7 40.22 40.69 -26.40
CA VAL A 7 39.14 40.97 -25.44
C VAL A 7 37.83 40.35 -25.90
N SER A 8 37.49 40.43 -27.21
CA SER A 8 36.26 39.79 -27.76
C SER A 8 36.27 38.25 -27.61
N ILE A 9 37.44 37.63 -27.85
CA ILE A 9 37.60 36.16 -27.66
C ILE A 9 37.44 35.77 -26.19
N LEU A 10 38.03 36.52 -25.27
CA LEU A 10 37.92 36.30 -23.85
C LEU A 10 36.45 36.38 -23.36
N ILE A 11 35.73 37.43 -23.80
CA ILE A 11 34.32 37.60 -23.46
C ILE A 11 33.49 36.41 -24.00
N SER A 12 33.76 35.95 -25.22
CA SER A 12 33.07 34.81 -25.83
C SER A 12 33.31 33.51 -25.04
N ILE A 13 34.55 33.27 -24.59
CA ILE A 13 34.88 32.08 -23.78
C ILE A 13 34.17 32.14 -22.43
N VAL A 14 34.16 33.30 -21.76
CA VAL A 14 33.43 33.49 -20.51
C VAL A 14 31.92 33.27 -20.68
N LEU A 15 31.32 33.79 -21.73
CA LEU A 15 29.91 33.61 -22.05
C LEU A 15 29.57 32.14 -22.28
N ILE A 16 30.37 31.41 -23.03
CA ILE A 16 30.21 29.99 -23.28
C ILE A 16 30.31 29.19 -21.95
N ALA A 17 31.30 29.52 -21.13
CA ALA A 17 31.50 28.87 -19.81
C ALA A 17 30.31 29.11 -18.87
N VAL A 18 29.75 30.33 -18.86
CA VAL A 18 28.56 30.65 -18.05
C VAL A 18 27.33 29.91 -18.57
N ILE A 19 27.12 29.88 -19.89
CA ILE A 19 25.98 29.12 -20.48
C ILE A 19 26.11 27.64 -20.18
N TRP A 20 27.30 27.06 -20.28
CA TRP A 20 27.55 25.68 -19.96
C TRP A 20 27.31 25.37 -18.46
N ALA A 21 27.80 26.25 -17.57
CA ALA A 21 27.57 26.15 -16.14
C ALA A 21 26.07 26.24 -15.76
N LEU A 22 25.32 27.14 -16.39
CA LEU A 22 23.88 27.27 -16.19
C LEU A 22 23.12 26.05 -16.77
N SER A 23 23.51 25.57 -17.94
CA SER A 23 22.89 24.40 -18.56
C SER A 23 23.09 23.12 -17.74
N SER A 24 24.25 22.96 -17.12
CA SER A 24 24.55 21.79 -16.27
C SER A 24 23.71 21.74 -14.97
N ARG A 25 23.12 22.87 -14.58
CA ARG A 25 22.26 22.99 -13.39
C ARG A 25 20.76 22.82 -13.67
N TYR A 26 20.41 22.63 -14.92
CA TYR A 26 19.06 22.31 -15.33
C TYR A 26 18.85 20.80 -15.24
N GLN A 27 18.16 20.35 -14.19
CA GLN A 27 17.87 18.93 -13.95
C GLN A 27 16.47 18.58 -14.45
N ARG A 28 16.38 17.52 -15.26
CA ARG A 28 15.12 16.95 -15.72
C ARG A 28 14.73 15.80 -14.81
N CYS A 29 13.52 15.83 -14.29
CA CYS A 29 12.99 14.77 -13.45
C CYS A 29 12.36 13.67 -14.32
N PRO A 30 12.93 12.46 -14.38
CA PRO A 30 12.29 11.32 -15.03
C PRO A 30 11.05 10.87 -14.26
N ALA A 31 10.14 10.15 -14.91
CA ALA A 31 8.86 9.75 -14.33
C ALA A 31 9.00 8.71 -13.18
N ASN A 32 10.11 7.99 -13.11
CA ASN A 32 10.36 6.96 -12.10
C ASN A 32 11.07 7.46 -10.84
N ARG A 33 11.29 8.78 -10.72
CA ARG A 33 11.99 9.40 -9.58
C ARG A 33 11.33 10.71 -9.19
N ILE A 34 11.54 11.10 -7.95
CA ILE A 34 11.19 12.43 -7.45
C ILE A 34 12.49 13.22 -7.28
N LEU A 35 12.50 14.43 -7.78
CA LEU A 35 13.57 15.39 -7.54
C LEU A 35 13.26 16.16 -6.27
N VAL A 36 14.06 15.94 -5.23
CA VAL A 36 13.97 16.65 -3.96
C VAL A 36 15.02 17.73 -3.92
N ILE A 37 14.62 18.99 -3.88
CA ILE A 37 15.46 20.16 -3.79
C ILE A 37 15.42 20.66 -2.35
N TYR A 38 16.57 20.77 -1.71
CA TYR A 38 16.72 21.23 -0.33
C TYR A 38 17.69 22.40 -0.23
N GLY A 39 17.67 23.09 0.91
CA GLY A 39 18.39 24.35 1.10
C GLY A 39 17.44 25.54 1.11
N LYS A 40 17.83 26.65 0.52
CA LYS A 40 16.98 27.88 0.48
C LYS A 40 15.89 27.77 -0.59
N THR A 41 14.76 27.12 -0.22
CA THR A 41 13.64 26.82 -1.14
C THR A 41 12.46 27.79 -1.03
N GLY A 42 12.57 28.86 -0.23
CA GLY A 42 11.55 29.91 -0.09
C GLY A 42 10.37 29.55 0.83
N ARG A 43 9.75 28.39 0.69
CA ARG A 43 8.67 27.88 1.54
C ARG A 43 8.91 26.41 1.87
N GLY A 44 9.24 26.08 3.13
CA GLY A 44 9.41 24.71 3.62
C GLY A 44 10.83 24.17 3.55
N ALA A 45 11.05 22.99 4.14
CA ALA A 45 12.37 22.35 4.28
C ALA A 45 12.87 21.73 2.98
N ALA A 46 11.96 21.25 2.13
CA ALA A 46 12.28 20.65 0.83
C ALA A 46 11.18 20.93 -0.19
N LYS A 47 11.56 21.06 -1.46
CA LYS A 47 10.65 21.15 -2.60
C LYS A 47 10.75 19.86 -3.41
N CYS A 48 9.67 19.11 -3.48
CA CYS A 48 9.58 17.88 -4.27
C CYS A 48 8.97 18.18 -5.64
N ILE A 49 9.53 17.57 -6.68
CA ILE A 49 9.05 17.71 -8.05
C ILE A 49 8.98 16.30 -8.65
N HIS A 50 7.78 15.93 -9.07
CA HIS A 50 7.55 14.71 -9.83
C HIS A 50 7.22 15.06 -11.28
N GLY A 51 8.10 14.65 -12.20
CA GLY A 51 8.02 15.05 -13.61
C GLY A 51 8.46 16.50 -13.87
N GLY A 52 8.74 16.81 -15.12
CA GLY A 52 9.18 18.14 -15.52
C GLY A 52 10.67 18.40 -15.30
N ALA A 53 11.03 19.65 -14.98
CA ALA A 53 12.41 20.05 -14.80
C ALA A 53 12.52 21.22 -13.82
N ALA A 54 13.66 21.32 -13.14
CA ALA A 54 13.96 22.43 -12.25
C ALA A 54 15.36 22.97 -12.47
N PHE A 55 15.50 24.26 -12.23
CA PHE A 55 16.78 24.92 -12.15
C PHE A 55 17.24 25.00 -10.70
N ILE A 56 18.43 24.50 -10.41
CA ILE A 56 18.99 24.38 -9.07
C ILE A 56 20.13 25.41 -8.90
N TRP A 57 19.98 26.31 -7.94
CA TRP A 57 20.99 27.33 -7.63
C TRP A 57 22.16 26.74 -6.85
N PRO A 58 23.38 26.65 -7.43
CA PRO A 58 24.49 25.89 -6.87
C PRO A 58 25.04 26.42 -5.53
N LEU A 59 24.78 27.69 -5.19
CA LEU A 59 25.26 28.30 -3.94
C LEU A 59 24.31 28.09 -2.75
N PHE A 60 23.00 27.88 -3.01
CA PHE A 60 21.97 27.91 -1.98
C PHE A 60 21.11 26.68 -1.92
N GLN A 61 21.15 25.84 -2.97
CA GLN A 61 20.30 24.67 -3.12
C GLN A 61 21.14 23.47 -3.53
N ASP A 62 20.75 22.32 -3.00
CA ASP A 62 21.24 21.04 -3.44
C ASP A 62 20.04 20.12 -3.75
N PHE A 63 20.28 18.97 -4.35
CA PHE A 63 19.21 18.06 -4.75
C PHE A 63 19.60 16.62 -4.50
N ALA A 64 18.60 15.81 -4.27
CA ALA A 64 18.72 14.36 -4.25
C ALA A 64 17.57 13.70 -4.97
N TRP A 65 17.75 12.44 -5.34
CA TRP A 65 16.76 11.63 -6.01
C TRP A 65 16.10 10.69 -5.01
N LEU A 66 14.79 10.58 -5.10
CA LEU A 66 14.02 9.58 -4.38
C LEU A 66 13.39 8.64 -5.40
N GLU A 67 13.65 7.36 -5.28
CA GLU A 67 13.14 6.35 -6.24
C GLU A 67 11.68 6.02 -5.94
N LEU A 68 10.89 5.85 -7.00
CA LEU A 68 9.47 5.52 -6.95
C LEU A 68 9.22 4.03 -7.18
N GLU A 69 10.28 3.22 -7.31
CA GLU A 69 10.10 1.79 -7.55
C GLU A 69 9.32 1.14 -6.42
N PRO A 70 8.24 0.42 -6.75
CA PRO A 70 7.52 -0.36 -5.77
C PRO A 70 8.41 -1.48 -5.21
N PHE A 71 8.31 -1.70 -3.92
CA PHE A 71 8.99 -2.81 -3.27
C PHE A 71 8.03 -3.64 -2.43
N VAL A 72 8.35 -4.91 -2.32
CA VAL A 72 7.53 -5.90 -1.65
C VAL A 72 8.07 -6.15 -0.25
N VAL A 73 7.18 -6.07 0.74
CA VAL A 73 7.48 -6.32 2.15
C VAL A 73 6.74 -7.58 2.58
N PRO A 74 7.45 -8.69 2.83
CA PRO A 74 6.86 -9.86 3.44
C PRO A 74 6.63 -9.60 4.94
N ILE A 75 5.45 -9.92 5.42
CA ILE A 75 5.01 -9.76 6.80
C ILE A 75 4.57 -11.12 7.32
N ASP A 76 5.35 -11.70 8.22
CA ASP A 76 4.99 -12.92 8.92
C ASP A 76 4.37 -12.54 10.27
N LEU A 77 3.05 -12.32 10.26
CA LEU A 77 2.30 -12.02 11.48
C LEU A 77 2.03 -13.31 12.25
N ASN A 78 2.96 -13.66 13.13
CA ASN A 78 2.84 -14.86 13.97
C ASN A 78 2.26 -14.49 15.33
N ASN A 79 1.41 -15.38 15.87
CA ASN A 79 0.83 -15.26 17.22
C ASN A 79 0.07 -13.94 17.46
N ALA A 80 -0.59 -13.38 16.46
CA ALA A 80 -1.49 -12.25 16.68
C ALA A 80 -2.75 -12.70 17.42
N LEU A 81 -3.25 -11.86 18.32
CA LEU A 81 -4.48 -12.14 19.05
C LEU A 81 -5.67 -11.51 18.34
N SER A 82 -6.72 -12.29 18.12
CA SER A 82 -8.02 -11.76 17.69
C SER A 82 -8.74 -11.08 18.87
N GLN A 83 -9.88 -10.45 18.62
CA GLN A 83 -10.75 -9.88 19.65
C GLN A 83 -11.16 -10.93 20.73
N GLU A 84 -11.21 -12.20 20.34
CA GLU A 84 -11.57 -13.34 21.21
C GLU A 84 -10.36 -13.98 21.91
N ASN A 85 -9.19 -13.33 21.87
CA ASN A 85 -7.92 -13.84 22.39
C ASN A 85 -7.46 -15.17 21.75
N ILE A 86 -7.90 -15.47 20.54
CA ILE A 86 -7.44 -16.64 19.78
C ILE A 86 -6.16 -16.22 19.03
N ARG A 87 -5.13 -17.05 19.14
CA ARG A 87 -3.86 -16.82 18.42
C ARG A 87 -3.98 -17.26 16.98
N VAL A 88 -3.62 -16.35 16.08
CA VAL A 88 -3.66 -16.58 14.63
C VAL A 88 -2.34 -16.18 13.99
N THR A 89 -2.01 -16.88 12.94
CA THR A 89 -0.88 -16.61 12.06
C THR A 89 -1.43 -16.18 10.71
N VAL A 90 -1.03 -14.98 10.26
CA VAL A 90 -1.52 -14.37 9.03
C VAL A 90 -0.32 -13.92 8.18
N PRO A 91 0.24 -14.83 7.37
CA PRO A 91 1.30 -14.44 6.45
C PRO A 91 0.73 -13.51 5.38
N THR A 92 1.31 -12.33 5.27
CA THR A 92 0.83 -11.26 4.39
C THR A 92 1.98 -10.70 3.56
N THR A 93 1.69 -10.29 2.35
CA THR A 93 2.65 -9.60 1.49
C THR A 93 2.08 -8.25 1.13
N VAL A 94 2.79 -7.18 1.45
CA VAL A 94 2.38 -5.81 1.17
C VAL A 94 3.33 -5.20 0.15
N THR A 95 2.76 -4.68 -0.94
CA THR A 95 3.51 -3.91 -1.94
C THR A 95 3.28 -2.44 -1.68
N ILE A 96 4.37 -1.71 -1.48
CA ILE A 96 4.36 -0.28 -1.17
C ILE A 96 5.30 0.47 -2.11
N ALA A 97 5.04 1.75 -2.28
CA ALA A 97 5.91 2.67 -3.02
C ALA A 97 5.95 4.03 -2.34
N VAL A 98 6.89 4.86 -2.74
CA VAL A 98 6.90 6.27 -2.34
C VAL A 98 5.72 6.98 -3.00
N SER A 99 4.94 7.73 -2.21
CA SER A 99 3.77 8.45 -2.72
C SER A 99 4.17 9.64 -3.59
N THR A 100 3.41 9.83 -4.66
CA THR A 100 3.53 11.00 -5.55
C THR A 100 2.51 12.10 -5.24
N GLU A 101 1.67 11.90 -4.22
CA GLU A 101 0.67 12.88 -3.82
C GLU A 101 1.32 14.09 -3.12
N GLU A 102 0.82 15.26 -3.45
CA GLU A 102 1.29 16.51 -2.86
C GLU A 102 1.02 16.52 -1.33
N GLY A 103 2.04 16.80 -0.53
CA GLY A 103 1.98 16.68 0.92
C GLY A 103 2.59 15.38 1.44
N ILE A 104 2.18 14.21 0.94
CA ILE A 104 2.73 12.91 1.33
C ILE A 104 4.16 12.76 0.77
N MET A 105 4.38 13.18 -0.47
CA MET A 105 5.69 13.24 -1.11
C MET A 105 6.70 14.08 -0.30
N GLN A 106 6.24 15.16 0.35
CA GLN A 106 7.09 15.98 1.23
C GLN A 106 7.48 15.22 2.50
N ASN A 107 6.58 14.42 3.07
CA ASN A 107 6.90 13.55 4.20
C ASN A 107 7.96 12.53 3.82
N ALA A 108 7.86 11.93 2.63
CA ALA A 108 8.87 11.02 2.10
C ALA A 108 10.24 11.70 1.98
N ALA A 109 10.28 12.91 1.42
CA ALA A 109 11.51 13.67 1.28
C ALA A 109 12.16 14.01 2.63
N ILE A 110 11.36 14.31 3.66
CA ILE A 110 11.90 14.67 4.98
C ILE A 110 12.39 13.45 5.74
N ARG A 111 11.74 12.29 5.56
CA ARG A 111 11.96 11.12 6.42
C ARG A 111 12.79 10.02 5.76
N LEU A 112 12.68 9.86 4.43
CA LEU A 112 13.31 8.77 3.70
C LEU A 112 14.54 9.21 2.90
N LEU A 113 14.75 10.50 2.71
CA LEU A 113 15.89 11.00 1.97
C LEU A 113 17.20 10.59 2.63
N GLY A 114 18.07 9.93 1.87
CA GLY A 114 19.37 9.45 2.36
C GLY A 114 19.33 8.08 3.04
N GLN A 115 18.15 7.49 3.23
CA GLN A 115 18.05 6.10 3.69
C GLN A 115 18.19 5.12 2.53
N GLY A 116 18.78 3.97 2.78
CA GLY A 116 18.82 2.86 1.85
C GLY A 116 17.45 2.17 1.72
N VAL A 117 17.19 1.54 0.59
CA VAL A 117 15.92 0.82 0.36
C VAL A 117 15.63 -0.22 1.45
N GLU A 118 16.65 -0.92 1.94
CA GLU A 118 16.49 -1.93 3.00
C GLU A 118 16.13 -1.30 4.35
N GLU A 119 16.61 -0.10 4.65
CA GLU A 119 16.24 0.63 5.87
C GLU A 119 14.77 1.08 5.82
N VAL A 120 14.37 1.64 4.68
CA VAL A 120 12.97 2.04 4.44
C VAL A 120 12.04 0.82 4.54
N LYS A 121 12.46 -0.31 3.97
CA LYS A 121 11.73 -1.57 4.03
C LYS A 121 11.56 -2.09 5.45
N ALA A 122 12.63 -2.07 6.24
CA ALA A 122 12.59 -2.48 7.65
C ALA A 122 11.68 -1.57 8.49
N GLN A 123 11.74 -0.25 8.27
CA GLN A 123 10.86 0.70 8.93
C GLN A 123 9.39 0.48 8.54
N ALA A 124 9.10 0.31 7.26
CA ALA A 124 7.76 0.01 6.76
C ALA A 124 7.24 -1.31 7.34
N GLN A 125 8.07 -2.36 7.37
CA GLN A 125 7.73 -3.65 7.96
C GLN A 125 7.30 -3.53 9.41
N SER A 126 8.03 -2.75 10.21
CA SER A 126 7.70 -2.52 11.62
C SER A 126 6.33 -1.83 11.79
N VAL A 127 6.05 -0.81 10.98
CA VAL A 127 4.77 -0.10 10.99
C VAL A 127 3.63 -1.02 10.57
N ILE A 128 3.79 -1.74 9.46
CA ILE A 128 2.79 -2.67 8.93
C ILE A 128 2.48 -3.76 9.97
N LEU A 129 3.50 -4.35 10.57
CA LEU A 129 3.33 -5.38 11.60
C LEU A 129 2.52 -4.87 12.80
N GLY A 130 2.80 -3.64 13.25
CA GLY A 130 2.07 -2.99 14.34
C GLY A 130 0.60 -2.77 14.01
N GLN A 131 0.32 -2.22 12.83
CA GLN A 131 -1.04 -1.95 12.37
C GLN A 131 -1.84 -3.23 12.11
N MET A 132 -1.22 -4.24 11.52
CA MET A 132 -1.85 -5.56 11.34
C MET A 132 -2.29 -6.16 12.68
N ARG A 133 -1.43 -6.12 13.70
CA ARG A 133 -1.79 -6.58 15.05
C ARG A 133 -2.96 -5.81 15.64
N GLN A 134 -2.96 -4.49 15.45
CA GLN A 134 -4.05 -3.64 15.94
C GLN A 134 -5.38 -3.98 15.26
N VAL A 135 -5.40 -4.11 13.94
CA VAL A 135 -6.61 -4.49 13.19
C VAL A 135 -7.11 -5.88 13.62
N MET A 136 -6.19 -6.86 13.74
CA MET A 136 -6.53 -8.21 14.21
C MET A 136 -7.19 -8.20 15.59
N ALA A 137 -6.69 -7.41 16.53
CA ALA A 137 -7.25 -7.30 17.87
C ALA A 137 -8.67 -6.69 17.92
N THR A 138 -9.09 -6.00 16.86
CA THR A 138 -10.43 -5.38 16.75
C THR A 138 -11.47 -6.26 16.07
N MET A 139 -11.07 -7.39 15.49
CA MET A 139 -11.96 -8.25 14.71
C MET A 139 -12.07 -9.66 15.33
N ARG A 140 -13.25 -10.25 15.13
CA ARG A 140 -13.48 -11.65 15.50
C ARG A 140 -12.91 -12.59 14.45
N ILE A 141 -12.43 -13.74 14.87
CA ILE A 141 -11.86 -14.71 13.93
C ILE A 141 -12.88 -15.22 12.91
N GLU A 142 -14.14 -15.33 13.30
CA GLU A 142 -15.25 -15.67 12.42
C GLU A 142 -15.45 -14.64 11.30
N GLU A 143 -15.38 -13.35 11.64
CA GLU A 143 -15.50 -12.24 10.69
C GLU A 143 -14.35 -12.24 9.68
N ILE A 144 -13.12 -12.42 10.17
CA ILE A 144 -11.91 -12.46 9.35
C ILE A 144 -11.95 -13.62 8.36
N ASN A 145 -12.43 -14.79 8.79
CA ASN A 145 -12.52 -15.98 7.95
C ASN A 145 -13.70 -15.91 6.97
N ARG A 146 -14.85 -15.35 7.39
CA ARG A 146 -16.07 -15.27 6.59
C ARG A 146 -16.02 -14.16 5.56
N ASP A 147 -15.52 -12.99 5.94
CA ASP A 147 -15.47 -11.80 5.10
C ASP A 147 -14.04 -11.25 5.00
N ARG A 148 -13.22 -11.99 4.23
CA ARG A 148 -11.85 -11.58 3.93
C ARG A 148 -11.77 -10.19 3.30
N GLN A 149 -12.78 -9.80 2.51
CA GLN A 149 -12.80 -8.51 1.85
C GLN A 149 -12.95 -7.35 2.84
N ALA A 150 -13.84 -7.47 3.81
CA ALA A 150 -13.99 -6.49 4.89
C ALA A 150 -12.70 -6.37 5.71
N PHE A 151 -12.06 -7.50 6.01
CA PHE A 151 -10.76 -7.51 6.69
C PHE A 151 -9.68 -6.78 5.87
N MET A 152 -9.53 -7.11 4.58
CA MET A 152 -8.58 -6.45 3.70
C MET A 152 -8.83 -4.94 3.60
N THR A 153 -10.08 -4.51 3.55
CA THR A 153 -10.44 -3.09 3.51
C THR A 153 -9.98 -2.37 4.78
N LYS A 154 -10.27 -2.91 5.97
CA LYS A 154 -9.82 -2.34 7.24
C LYS A 154 -8.29 -2.30 7.37
N VAL A 155 -7.62 -3.37 6.94
CA VAL A 155 -6.15 -3.41 6.91
C VAL A 155 -5.60 -2.34 5.99
N ASN A 156 -6.12 -2.24 4.77
CA ASN A 156 -5.67 -1.26 3.80
C ASN A 156 -5.88 0.18 4.28
N GLU A 157 -7.03 0.50 4.84
CA GLU A 157 -7.32 1.81 5.42
C GLU A 157 -6.36 2.15 6.57
N SER A 158 -6.16 1.21 7.50
CA SER A 158 -5.26 1.41 8.63
C SER A 158 -3.80 1.58 8.21
N LEU A 159 -3.34 0.78 7.23
CA LEU A 159 -1.99 0.86 6.70
C LEU A 159 -1.76 2.16 5.92
N SER A 160 -2.72 2.59 5.09
CA SER A 160 -2.60 3.80 4.29
C SER A 160 -2.36 5.01 5.18
N VAL A 161 -3.17 5.18 6.23
CA VAL A 161 -3.04 6.33 7.16
C VAL A 161 -1.65 6.39 7.82
N GLU A 162 -1.10 5.27 8.24
CA GLU A 162 0.19 5.24 8.93
C GLU A 162 1.39 5.34 7.97
N LEU A 163 1.31 4.70 6.81
CA LEU A 163 2.37 4.76 5.81
C LEU A 163 2.45 6.12 5.12
N GLU A 164 1.34 6.82 4.93
CA GLU A 164 1.30 8.19 4.42
C GLU A 164 2.03 9.18 5.33
N LYS A 165 2.02 8.97 6.65
CA LYS A 165 2.79 9.80 7.60
C LYS A 165 4.28 9.74 7.36
N ILE A 166 4.79 8.62 6.83
CA ILE A 166 6.20 8.44 6.47
C ILE A 166 6.48 8.68 4.98
N GLY A 167 5.43 8.95 4.19
CA GLY A 167 5.55 9.28 2.77
C GLY A 167 5.44 8.08 1.83
N LEU A 168 4.94 6.95 2.33
CA LEU A 168 4.70 5.73 1.56
C LEU A 168 3.23 5.56 1.25
N SER A 169 2.91 4.95 0.12
CA SER A 169 1.55 4.54 -0.27
C SER A 169 1.47 3.03 -0.43
N VAL A 170 0.32 2.47 -0.05
CA VAL A 170 0.01 1.06 -0.25
C VAL A 170 -0.49 0.87 -1.67
N ILE A 171 0.15 -0.03 -2.43
CA ILE A 171 -0.30 -0.40 -3.77
C ILE A 171 -1.21 -1.62 -3.70
N ASN A 172 -0.78 -2.64 -2.97
CA ASN A 172 -1.52 -3.89 -2.85
C ASN A 172 -1.20 -4.60 -1.53
N VAL A 173 -2.24 -5.20 -0.94
CA VAL A 173 -2.13 -6.09 0.23
C VAL A 173 -2.61 -7.46 -0.18
N ASN A 174 -1.77 -8.47 -0.05
CA ASN A 174 -2.10 -9.86 -0.33
C ASN A 174 -1.97 -10.69 0.94
N ILE A 175 -3.10 -11.17 1.44
CA ILE A 175 -3.18 -11.99 2.64
C ILE A 175 -3.26 -13.46 2.21
N LYS A 176 -2.35 -14.28 2.71
CA LYS A 176 -2.36 -15.72 2.50
C LYS A 176 -3.39 -16.39 3.43
N ASP A 177 -3.38 -17.71 3.46
CA ASP A 177 -4.31 -18.44 4.33
C ASP A 177 -4.01 -18.15 5.81
N ILE A 178 -5.10 -18.00 6.56
CA ILE A 178 -5.08 -17.70 8.00
C ILE A 178 -5.07 -19.01 8.73
N GLU A 179 -4.10 -19.19 9.60
CA GLU A 179 -3.94 -20.38 10.41
C GLU A 179 -4.12 -20.03 11.89
N ASP A 180 -4.74 -20.93 12.64
CA ASP A 180 -4.85 -20.83 14.09
C ASP A 180 -4.25 -22.06 14.79
N ASP A 181 -3.49 -21.84 15.85
CA ASP A 181 -2.85 -22.93 16.62
C ASP A 181 -3.87 -23.78 17.40
N SER A 182 -5.04 -23.21 17.69
CA SER A 182 -6.08 -23.86 18.50
C SER A 182 -6.98 -24.83 17.73
N GLY A 183 -6.93 -24.80 16.38
CA GLY A 183 -7.84 -25.56 15.51
C GLY A 183 -9.27 -25.02 15.50
N TYR A 184 -9.49 -23.79 15.97
CA TYR A 184 -10.79 -23.14 16.04
C TYR A 184 -11.39 -22.93 14.64
N ILE A 185 -10.59 -22.43 13.68
CA ILE A 185 -11.04 -22.24 12.28
C ILE A 185 -11.50 -23.56 11.68
N LYS A 186 -10.78 -24.65 11.95
CA LYS A 186 -11.16 -25.99 11.48
C LYS A 186 -12.44 -26.50 12.14
N ALA A 187 -12.63 -26.23 13.43
CA ALA A 187 -13.86 -26.58 14.14
C ALA A 187 -15.05 -25.76 13.64
N LEU A 188 -14.85 -24.47 13.38
CA LEU A 188 -15.86 -23.58 12.80
C LEU A 188 -16.29 -24.06 11.40
N GLY A 189 -15.32 -24.44 10.55
CA GLY A 189 -15.62 -25.01 9.24
C GLY A 189 -16.44 -26.29 9.31
N ARG A 190 -16.15 -27.19 10.27
CA ARG A 190 -16.96 -28.39 10.49
C ARG A 190 -18.38 -28.09 10.95
N LYS A 191 -18.55 -27.11 11.84
CA LYS A 191 -19.87 -26.66 12.29
C LYS A 191 -20.67 -26.09 11.13
N ALA A 192 -20.09 -25.17 10.34
CA ALA A 192 -20.75 -24.60 9.17
C ALA A 192 -21.14 -25.65 8.12
N ALA A 193 -20.26 -26.63 7.88
CA ALA A 193 -20.57 -27.75 6.98
C ALA A 193 -21.73 -28.61 7.48
N ALA A 194 -21.77 -28.93 8.78
CA ALA A 194 -22.87 -29.69 9.38
C ALA A 194 -24.20 -28.92 9.34
N GLU A 195 -24.19 -27.62 9.62
CA GLU A 195 -25.35 -26.76 9.51
C GLU A 195 -25.88 -26.70 8.08
N ALA A 196 -25.01 -26.54 7.08
CA ALA A 196 -25.37 -26.51 5.68
C ALA A 196 -25.99 -27.85 5.21
N VAL A 197 -25.42 -28.97 5.63
CA VAL A 197 -25.98 -30.31 5.33
C VAL A 197 -27.35 -30.49 5.98
N ASN A 198 -27.51 -30.12 7.24
CA ASN A 198 -28.80 -30.21 7.92
C ASN A 198 -29.85 -29.32 7.28
N GLN A 199 -29.50 -28.10 6.90
CA GLN A 199 -30.41 -27.20 6.22
C GLN A 199 -30.83 -27.77 4.84
N ALA A 200 -29.89 -28.32 4.08
CA ALA A 200 -30.19 -28.95 2.79
C ALA A 200 -31.14 -30.14 2.94
N LEU A 201 -30.98 -30.96 4.00
CA LEU A 201 -31.91 -32.07 4.29
C LEU A 201 -33.33 -31.58 4.63
N VAL A 202 -33.43 -30.51 5.42
CA VAL A 202 -34.73 -29.89 5.74
C VAL A 202 -35.39 -29.34 4.46
N ASP A 203 -34.62 -28.63 3.64
CA ASP A 203 -35.15 -28.06 2.38
C ASP A 203 -35.61 -29.15 1.42
N VAL A 204 -34.90 -30.28 1.30
CA VAL A 204 -35.30 -31.43 0.48
C VAL A 204 -36.58 -32.05 1.03
N ALA A 205 -36.66 -32.29 2.35
CA ALA A 205 -37.88 -32.86 2.95
C ALA A 205 -39.10 -31.97 2.80
N GLU A 206 -38.92 -30.65 2.85
CA GLU A 206 -39.99 -29.68 2.62
C GLU A 206 -40.47 -29.70 1.13
N GLN A 207 -39.56 -29.80 0.18
CA GLN A 207 -39.86 -29.92 -1.23
C GLN A 207 -40.57 -31.25 -1.54
N GLU A 208 -40.17 -32.36 -0.97
CA GLU A 208 -40.83 -33.65 -1.10
C GLU A 208 -42.27 -33.62 -0.55
N LYS A 209 -42.44 -33.03 0.64
CA LYS A 209 -43.76 -32.83 1.23
C LYS A 209 -44.68 -31.98 0.32
N ASN A 210 -44.15 -30.85 -0.17
CA ASN A 210 -44.95 -29.98 -1.06
C ASN A 210 -45.28 -30.67 -2.39
N GLY A 211 -44.35 -31.47 -2.93
CA GLY A 211 -44.56 -32.30 -4.11
C GLY A 211 -45.65 -33.34 -3.90
N THR A 212 -45.63 -34.05 -2.76
CA THR A 212 -46.69 -35.07 -2.45
C THR A 212 -48.05 -34.45 -2.23
N ILE A 213 -48.13 -33.30 -1.55
CA ILE A 213 -49.37 -32.54 -1.38
C ILE A 213 -49.95 -32.12 -2.75
N GLY A 214 -49.12 -31.54 -3.63
CA GLY A 214 -49.54 -31.10 -4.95
C GLY A 214 -50.01 -32.24 -5.86
N VAL A 215 -49.41 -33.43 -5.74
CA VAL A 215 -49.89 -34.62 -6.45
C VAL A 215 -51.26 -35.07 -5.91
N ALA A 216 -51.44 -35.10 -4.60
CA ALA A 216 -52.70 -35.51 -3.95
C ALA A 216 -53.83 -34.54 -4.27
N GLU A 217 -53.56 -33.24 -4.31
CA GLU A 217 -54.55 -32.21 -4.71
C GLU A 217 -54.99 -32.38 -6.17
N ARG A 218 -54.10 -32.58 -7.10
CA ARG A 218 -54.39 -32.82 -8.50
C ARG A 218 -55.23 -34.11 -8.72
N GLN A 219 -54.91 -35.18 -7.99
CA GLN A 219 -55.69 -36.42 -8.05
C GLN A 219 -57.10 -36.25 -7.48
N ARG A 220 -57.28 -35.41 -6.48
CA ARG A 220 -58.60 -35.07 -5.93
C ARG A 220 -59.43 -34.28 -6.90
N ASP A 221 -58.81 -33.30 -7.59
CA ASP A 221 -59.51 -32.48 -8.57
C ASP A 221 -59.90 -33.25 -9.85
N GLN A 222 -59.12 -34.27 -10.22
CA GLN A 222 -59.47 -35.17 -11.34
C GLN A 222 -60.64 -36.13 -11.04
N LYS A 223 -60.97 -36.38 -9.76
CA LYS A 223 -62.02 -37.26 -9.32
C LYS A 223 -63.37 -36.51 -9.09
N ARG A 224 -63.37 -35.19 -9.27
CA ARG A 224 -64.55 -34.33 -9.17
C ARG A 224 -65.12 -34.00 -10.58
#